data_58232340a12f9d08f0985841e4cdb96f
#
_entry.id   58232340a12f9d08f0985841e4cdb96f
#
_cell.length_a   1.000
_cell.length_b   1.000
_cell.length_c   1.000
_cell.angle_alpha   90.00
_cell.angle_beta   90.00
_cell.angle_gamma   90.00
#
_symmetry.space_group_name_H-M   'P 1'
#
loop_
_entity.id
_entity.type
_entity.pdbx_description
1 polymer ?
#
loop_
_entity_poly.entity_id
_entity_poly.type
_entity_poly.pdbx_seq_one_letter_code
_entity_poly.pdbx_strand_id
1 'polypeptide(L)'
;MTGSAYALAFVVGLLSAMHCIGMCGGITGALSYSLPPETRNDRKRLGLFVLAFNLGRIASYAAAGAVWGAFGAALLGAGASPWLFEVVRWLAAGIMIGIGLYIGGWFPRFATIERVGVPLWRRLEPLGRRLLPVTTLSRSVLFGMVWGWLPCGLVYSMLLSTPAQGGVLAGALYMALFGAGTLPVLVLGGVFAGQLFRLGQDRRFQAIAGLGVILLGLLTLIATLNVT
;
A
#
# COMPACT_ATOMS: atom_id res chain seq x y z
N MET A 1 -2.76 23.70 -0.71
CA MET A 1 -2.80 22.34 -0.13
C MET A 1 -1.68 22.19 0.86
N THR A 2 -2.04 21.85 2.04
CA THR A 2 -1.17 21.90 3.20
C THR A 2 -0.20 20.74 3.21
N GLY A 3 1.10 20.99 3.46
CA GLY A 3 2.13 19.96 3.65
C GLY A 3 1.75 18.87 4.65
N SER A 4 0.73 19.12 5.47
CA SER A 4 0.12 18.17 6.40
C SER A 4 -0.47 16.92 5.72
N ALA A 5 -1.09 17.02 4.54
CA ALA A 5 -1.67 15.85 3.84
C ALA A 5 -0.58 14.89 3.34
N TYR A 6 0.54 15.42 2.87
CA TYR A 6 1.69 14.63 2.43
C TYR A 6 2.41 13.97 3.61
N ALA A 7 2.59 14.70 4.70
CA ALA A 7 3.15 14.14 5.92
C ALA A 7 2.25 13.02 6.47
N LEU A 8 0.93 13.24 6.46
CA LEU A 8 -0.04 12.23 6.87
C LEU A 8 0.07 10.97 5.99
N ALA A 9 0.15 11.10 4.66
CA ALA A 9 0.31 9.97 3.75
C ALA A 9 1.56 9.15 4.08
N PHE A 10 2.69 9.81 4.34
CA PHE A 10 3.93 9.14 4.75
C PHE A 10 3.78 8.42 6.09
N VAL A 11 3.19 9.08 7.09
CA VAL A 11 2.96 8.49 8.43
C VAL A 11 2.01 7.31 8.35
N VAL A 12 0.92 7.43 7.56
CA VAL A 12 0.01 6.31 7.30
C VAL A 12 0.75 5.14 6.68
N GLY A 13 1.62 5.38 5.69
CA GLY A 13 2.47 4.37 5.10
C GLY A 13 3.38 3.69 6.12
N LEU A 14 4.02 4.46 7.00
CA LEU A 14 4.91 3.95 8.03
C LEU A 14 4.16 3.09 9.07
N LEU A 15 3.01 3.58 9.56
CA LEU A 15 2.20 2.85 10.54
C LEU A 15 1.49 1.63 9.93
N SER A 16 1.21 1.67 8.63
CA SER A 16 0.65 0.54 7.88
C SER A 16 1.64 -0.59 7.63
N ALA A 17 2.87 -0.40 7.96
CA ALA A 17 3.97 -1.32 7.75
C ALA A 17 3.71 -2.70 8.38
N MET A 18 2.99 -2.76 9.50
CA MET A 18 2.57 -4.00 10.15
C MET A 18 1.64 -4.84 9.25
N HIS A 19 0.69 -4.18 8.58
CA HIS A 19 -0.17 -4.83 7.59
C HIS A 19 0.65 -5.32 6.39
N CYS A 20 1.60 -4.49 5.93
CA CYS A 20 2.46 -4.85 4.81
C CYS A 20 3.35 -6.07 5.12
N ILE A 21 3.81 -6.25 6.35
CA ILE A 21 4.55 -7.46 6.74
C ILE A 21 3.67 -8.70 6.62
N GLY A 22 2.42 -8.63 7.09
CA GLY A 22 1.49 -9.76 7.03
C GLY A 22 1.15 -10.19 5.60
N MET A 23 0.84 -9.24 4.73
CA MET A 23 0.42 -9.54 3.35
C MET A 23 1.59 -9.57 2.35
N CYS A 24 2.46 -8.56 2.39
CA CYS A 24 3.57 -8.45 1.42
C CYS A 24 4.84 -9.19 1.86
N GLY A 25 4.97 -9.53 3.15
CA GLY A 25 6.12 -10.27 3.67
C GLY A 25 6.28 -11.64 3.02
N GLY A 26 5.18 -12.35 2.76
CA GLY A 26 5.19 -13.62 2.01
C GLY A 26 5.71 -13.46 0.59
N ILE A 27 5.34 -12.36 -0.09
CA ILE A 27 5.75 -12.04 -1.46
C ILE A 27 7.23 -11.63 -1.51
N THR A 28 7.65 -10.79 -0.55
CA THR A 28 9.06 -10.39 -0.42
C THR A 28 9.93 -11.59 -0.05
N GLY A 29 9.39 -12.52 0.75
CA GLY A 29 10.01 -13.81 1.03
C GLY A 29 10.15 -14.67 -0.23
N ALA A 30 9.09 -14.81 -1.02
CA ALA A 30 9.11 -15.53 -2.30
C ALA A 30 10.12 -14.92 -3.29
N LEU A 31 10.18 -13.58 -3.36
CA LEU A 31 11.23 -12.87 -4.13
C LEU A 31 12.61 -13.27 -3.64
N SER A 32 12.87 -13.20 -2.33
CA SER A 32 14.17 -13.53 -1.73
C SER A 32 14.58 -14.98 -2.01
N TYR A 33 13.62 -15.91 -1.95
CA TYR A 33 13.87 -17.32 -2.27
C TYR A 33 14.08 -17.57 -3.77
N SER A 34 13.54 -16.75 -4.64
CA SER A 34 13.74 -16.86 -6.09
C SER A 34 15.10 -16.34 -6.57
N LEU A 35 15.81 -15.59 -5.71
CA LEU A 35 17.13 -15.07 -6.01
C LEU A 35 18.20 -16.18 -5.98
N PRO A 36 19.27 -16.07 -6.82
CA PRO A 36 20.40 -16.96 -6.75
C PRO A 36 21.00 -17.02 -5.32
N PRO A 37 21.50 -18.20 -4.86
CA PRO A 37 22.04 -18.37 -3.52
C PRO A 37 23.11 -17.35 -3.15
N GLU A 38 23.97 -16.98 -4.11
CA GLU A 38 25.01 -15.97 -3.94
C GLU A 38 24.45 -14.59 -3.58
N THR A 39 23.36 -14.19 -4.23
CA THR A 39 22.69 -12.91 -3.97
C THR A 39 21.90 -12.97 -2.65
N ARG A 40 21.26 -14.09 -2.37
CA ARG A 40 20.47 -14.29 -1.15
C ARG A 40 21.33 -14.29 0.12
N ASN A 41 22.55 -14.83 0.05
CA ASN A 41 23.47 -14.92 1.18
C ASN A 41 24.21 -13.59 1.44
N ASP A 42 24.27 -12.69 0.45
CA ASP A 42 24.83 -11.35 0.62
C ASP A 42 23.72 -10.36 0.99
N ARG A 43 23.67 -9.95 2.26
CA ARG A 43 22.67 -9.02 2.78
C ARG A 43 22.60 -7.69 2.03
N LYS A 44 23.74 -7.18 1.52
CA LYS A 44 23.77 -5.92 0.76
C LYS A 44 23.10 -6.10 -0.60
N ARG A 45 23.43 -7.17 -1.32
CA ARG A 45 22.79 -7.49 -2.61
C ARG A 45 21.32 -7.79 -2.44
N LEU A 46 20.95 -8.59 -1.45
CA LEU A 46 19.56 -8.86 -1.12
C LEU A 46 18.80 -7.57 -0.85
N GLY A 47 19.36 -6.66 -0.05
CA GLY A 47 18.77 -5.36 0.25
C GLY A 47 18.54 -4.51 -1.01
N LEU A 48 19.47 -4.53 -1.98
CA LEU A 48 19.32 -3.83 -3.26
C LEU A 48 18.17 -4.41 -4.10
N PHE A 49 17.99 -5.72 -4.14
CA PHE A 49 16.87 -6.35 -4.86
C PHE A 49 15.53 -6.04 -4.19
N VAL A 50 15.46 -6.08 -2.86
CA VAL A 50 14.27 -5.73 -2.08
C VAL A 50 13.94 -4.23 -2.27
N LEU A 51 14.95 -3.36 -2.27
CA LEU A 51 14.76 -1.94 -2.54
C LEU A 51 14.23 -1.70 -3.96
N ALA A 52 14.85 -2.35 -4.96
CA ALA A 52 14.42 -2.26 -6.36
C ALA A 52 12.95 -2.71 -6.54
N PHE A 53 12.55 -3.81 -5.88
CA PHE A 53 11.17 -4.27 -5.83
C PHE A 53 10.23 -3.20 -5.25
N ASN A 54 10.59 -2.61 -4.13
CA ASN A 54 9.76 -1.58 -3.48
C ASN A 54 9.69 -0.28 -4.29
N LEU A 55 10.77 0.11 -4.98
CA LEU A 55 10.75 1.25 -5.91
C LEU A 55 9.77 0.99 -7.07
N GLY A 56 9.72 -0.23 -7.61
CA GLY A 56 8.71 -0.63 -8.59
C GLY A 56 7.29 -0.46 -8.06
N ARG A 57 7.02 -0.88 -6.82
CA ARG A 57 5.71 -0.69 -6.18
C ARG A 57 5.35 0.78 -6.02
N ILE A 58 6.28 1.61 -5.56
CA ILE A 58 6.08 3.06 -5.40
C ILE A 58 5.79 3.70 -6.75
N ALA A 59 6.48 3.30 -7.81
CA ALA A 59 6.20 3.79 -9.16
C ALA A 59 4.76 3.48 -9.61
N SER A 60 4.27 2.27 -9.34
CA SER A 60 2.87 1.91 -9.61
C SER A 60 1.88 2.72 -8.77
N TYR A 61 2.18 2.96 -7.50
CA TYR A 61 1.35 3.80 -6.64
C TYR A 61 1.31 5.24 -7.13
N ALA A 62 2.46 5.80 -7.53
CA ALA A 62 2.54 7.13 -8.10
C ALA A 62 1.74 7.24 -9.41
N ALA A 63 1.84 6.24 -10.30
CA ALA A 63 1.08 6.19 -11.54
C ALA A 63 -0.44 6.12 -11.27
N ALA A 64 -0.88 5.24 -10.36
CA ALA A 64 -2.26 5.15 -9.95
C ALA A 64 -2.75 6.47 -9.32
N GLY A 65 -1.93 7.07 -8.43
CA GLY A 65 -2.20 8.37 -7.83
C GLY A 65 -2.31 9.50 -8.84
N ALA A 66 -1.48 9.50 -9.89
CA ALA A 66 -1.56 10.45 -11.00
C ALA A 66 -2.91 10.35 -11.73
N VAL A 67 -3.34 9.13 -12.06
CA VAL A 67 -4.62 8.87 -12.74
C VAL A 67 -5.80 9.34 -11.89
N TRP A 68 -5.85 8.94 -10.62
CA TRP A 68 -6.92 9.33 -9.71
C TRP A 68 -6.91 10.82 -9.36
N GLY A 69 -5.73 11.43 -9.27
CA GLY A 69 -5.57 12.88 -9.10
C GLY A 69 -6.05 13.66 -10.33
N ALA A 70 -5.77 13.15 -11.55
CA ALA A 70 -6.32 13.71 -12.78
C ALA A 70 -7.86 13.65 -12.81
N PHE A 71 -8.41 12.49 -12.44
CA PHE A 71 -9.86 12.31 -12.34
C PHE A 71 -10.48 13.29 -11.34
N GLY A 72 -9.88 13.46 -10.16
CA GLY A 72 -10.31 14.43 -9.18
C GLY A 72 -10.28 15.88 -9.70
N ALA A 73 -9.20 16.26 -10.41
CA ALA A 73 -9.10 17.57 -11.04
C ALA A 73 -10.16 17.80 -12.12
N ALA A 74 -10.44 16.77 -12.93
CA ALA A 74 -11.50 16.83 -13.95
C ALA A 74 -12.87 16.99 -13.32
N LEU A 75 -13.17 16.29 -12.24
CA LEU A 75 -14.44 16.43 -11.49
C LEU A 75 -14.59 17.85 -10.92
N LEU A 76 -13.53 18.40 -10.32
CA LEU A 76 -13.53 19.77 -9.80
C LEU A 76 -13.78 20.79 -10.92
N GLY A 77 -13.09 20.62 -12.08
CA GLY A 77 -13.27 21.47 -13.25
C GLY A 77 -14.67 21.36 -13.86
N ALA A 78 -15.35 20.22 -13.72
CA ALA A 78 -16.74 20.03 -14.14
C ALA A 78 -17.78 20.54 -13.12
N GLY A 79 -17.34 21.19 -12.03
CA GLY A 79 -18.24 21.73 -11.00
C GLY A 79 -18.83 20.66 -10.08
N ALA A 80 -18.14 19.54 -9.91
CA ALA A 80 -18.58 18.50 -8.96
C ALA A 80 -18.73 19.08 -7.55
N SER A 81 -19.85 18.74 -6.91
CA SER A 81 -20.17 19.23 -5.58
C SER A 81 -19.15 18.75 -4.52
N PRO A 82 -18.75 19.62 -3.58
CA PRO A 82 -17.82 19.25 -2.49
C PRO A 82 -18.25 18.01 -1.70
N TRP A 83 -19.57 17.81 -1.54
CA TRP A 83 -20.09 16.66 -0.81
C TRP A 83 -19.68 15.30 -1.42
N LEU A 84 -19.43 15.24 -2.75
CA LEU A 84 -18.98 14.03 -3.41
C LEU A 84 -17.61 13.59 -2.85
N PHE A 85 -16.68 14.54 -2.67
CA PHE A 85 -15.38 14.27 -2.11
C PHE A 85 -15.45 13.87 -0.63
N GLU A 86 -16.42 14.41 0.11
CA GLU A 86 -16.69 14.01 1.49
C GLU A 86 -17.17 12.57 1.56
N VAL A 87 -18.14 12.19 0.74
CA VAL A 87 -18.65 10.81 0.67
C VAL A 87 -17.51 9.83 0.36
N VAL A 88 -16.65 10.16 -0.61
CA VAL A 88 -15.49 9.32 -0.97
C VAL A 88 -14.51 9.18 0.22
N ARG A 89 -14.26 10.25 0.98
CA ARG A 89 -13.44 10.20 2.19
C ARG A 89 -14.06 9.36 3.30
N TRP A 90 -15.36 9.47 3.51
CA TRP A 90 -16.10 8.63 4.46
C TRP A 90 -16.00 7.16 4.10
N LEU A 91 -16.15 6.83 2.81
CA LEU A 91 -15.99 5.47 2.31
C LEU A 91 -14.55 4.98 2.52
N ALA A 92 -13.55 5.80 2.22
CA ALA A 92 -12.15 5.46 2.44
C ALA A 92 -11.85 5.16 3.92
N ALA A 93 -12.32 6.02 4.84
CA ALA A 93 -12.17 5.82 6.27
C ALA A 93 -12.88 4.54 6.76
N GLY A 94 -14.10 4.29 6.28
CA GLY A 94 -14.86 3.07 6.59
C GLY A 94 -14.14 1.80 6.12
N ILE A 95 -13.56 1.82 4.92
CA ILE A 95 -12.74 0.72 4.41
C ILE A 95 -11.50 0.52 5.29
N MET A 96 -10.80 1.60 5.69
CA MET A 96 -9.64 1.50 6.58
C MET A 96 -10.00 0.86 7.93
N ILE A 97 -11.10 1.29 8.55
CA ILE A 97 -11.58 0.72 9.81
C ILE A 97 -11.90 -0.76 9.64
N GLY A 98 -12.61 -1.11 8.57
CA GLY A 98 -12.96 -2.51 8.26
C GLY A 98 -11.73 -3.40 8.08
N ILE A 99 -10.69 -2.89 7.40
CA ILE A 99 -9.41 -3.60 7.22
C ILE A 99 -8.70 -3.76 8.57
N GLY A 100 -8.70 -2.71 9.40
CA GLY A 100 -8.14 -2.80 10.74
C GLY A 100 -8.82 -3.88 11.59
N LEU A 101 -10.15 -3.99 11.52
CA LEU A 101 -10.93 -5.05 12.16
C LEU A 101 -10.59 -6.45 11.60
N TYR A 102 -10.36 -6.56 10.30
CA TYR A 102 -9.95 -7.81 9.66
C TYR A 102 -8.54 -8.24 10.11
N ILE A 103 -7.56 -7.32 10.10
CA ILE A 103 -6.18 -7.59 10.54
C ILE A 103 -6.13 -7.99 12.02
N GLY A 104 -6.93 -7.30 12.86
CA GLY A 104 -7.06 -7.63 14.28
C GLY A 104 -7.72 -8.98 14.54
N GLY A 105 -8.25 -9.64 13.50
CA GLY A 105 -8.92 -10.95 13.61
C GLY A 105 -10.34 -10.85 14.17
N TRP A 106 -10.89 -9.63 14.33
CA TRP A 106 -12.23 -9.43 14.91
C TRP A 106 -13.36 -9.60 13.90
N PHE A 107 -13.10 -9.35 12.60
CA PHE A 107 -14.13 -9.42 11.54
C PHE A 107 -13.62 -10.05 10.24
N PRO A 108 -13.46 -11.38 10.15
CA PRO A 108 -12.88 -12.06 8.98
C PRO A 108 -13.69 -11.89 7.69
N ARG A 109 -14.98 -11.55 7.77
CA ARG A 109 -15.84 -11.35 6.60
C ARG A 109 -15.49 -10.09 5.77
N PHE A 110 -14.74 -9.15 6.32
CA PHE A 110 -14.34 -7.92 5.61
C PHE A 110 -13.37 -8.17 4.44
N ALA A 111 -12.70 -9.33 4.41
CA ALA A 111 -11.90 -9.79 3.26
C ALA A 111 -12.68 -9.84 1.93
N THR A 112 -14.02 -9.82 2.00
CA THR A 112 -14.88 -9.85 0.81
C THR A 112 -14.74 -8.57 -0.04
N ILE A 113 -14.35 -7.45 0.54
CA ILE A 113 -14.12 -6.17 -0.17
C ILE A 113 -12.94 -6.28 -1.15
N GLU A 114 -11.92 -7.08 -0.81
CA GLU A 114 -10.76 -7.31 -1.68
C GLU A 114 -11.14 -8.00 -3.00
N ARG A 115 -12.31 -8.68 -3.05
CA ARG A 115 -12.82 -9.34 -4.24
C ARG A 115 -13.07 -8.38 -5.41
N VAL A 116 -13.29 -7.10 -5.15
CA VAL A 116 -13.47 -6.08 -6.20
C VAL A 116 -12.22 -5.94 -7.08
N GLY A 117 -11.03 -6.10 -6.51
CA GLY A 117 -9.76 -6.03 -7.24
C GLY A 117 -9.31 -7.34 -7.89
N VAL A 118 -9.95 -8.47 -7.55
CA VAL A 118 -9.57 -9.81 -8.05
C VAL A 118 -9.60 -9.92 -9.59
N PRO A 119 -10.57 -9.36 -10.32
CA PRO A 119 -10.59 -9.46 -11.79
C PRO A 119 -9.36 -8.82 -12.45
N LEU A 120 -8.93 -7.66 -11.94
CA LEU A 120 -7.72 -6.99 -12.40
C LEU A 120 -6.48 -7.81 -12.03
N TRP A 121 -6.44 -8.31 -10.79
CA TRP A 121 -5.34 -9.12 -10.30
C TRP A 121 -5.14 -10.40 -11.11
N ARG A 122 -6.20 -11.12 -11.45
CA ARG A 122 -6.13 -12.34 -12.27
C ARG A 122 -5.47 -12.12 -13.64
N ARG A 123 -5.52 -10.90 -14.19
CA ARG A 123 -4.84 -10.53 -15.43
C ARG A 123 -3.37 -10.17 -15.23
N LEU A 124 -3.02 -9.60 -14.08
CA LEU A 124 -1.67 -9.14 -13.77
C LEU A 124 -0.79 -10.24 -13.17
N GLU A 125 -1.37 -11.15 -12.39
CA GLU A 125 -0.64 -12.24 -11.73
C GLU A 125 0.19 -13.10 -12.68
N PRO A 126 -0.31 -13.51 -13.88
CA PRO A 126 0.48 -14.27 -14.84
C PRO A 126 1.73 -13.53 -15.32
N LEU A 127 1.65 -12.20 -15.45
CA LEU A 127 2.80 -11.36 -15.81
C LEU A 127 3.85 -11.36 -14.68
N GLY A 128 3.41 -11.25 -13.44
CA GLY A 128 4.29 -11.37 -12.28
C GLY A 128 4.98 -12.72 -12.21
N ARG A 129 4.25 -13.82 -12.43
CA ARG A 129 4.82 -15.17 -12.43
C ARG A 129 5.87 -15.39 -13.52
N ARG A 130 5.73 -14.76 -14.70
CA ARG A 130 6.72 -14.84 -15.79
C ARG A 130 8.03 -14.11 -15.46
N LEU A 131 8.04 -13.20 -14.51
CA LEU A 131 9.23 -12.49 -14.06
C LEU A 131 10.06 -13.32 -13.08
N LEU A 132 9.53 -14.41 -12.54
CA LEU A 132 10.26 -15.35 -11.70
C LEU A 132 11.02 -16.38 -12.58
N PRO A 133 12.24 -16.79 -12.21
CA PRO A 133 13.07 -16.28 -11.11
C PRO A 133 13.62 -14.87 -11.40
N VAL A 134 13.71 -14.05 -10.36
CA VAL A 134 14.25 -12.70 -10.47
C VAL A 134 15.77 -12.76 -10.45
N THR A 135 16.41 -12.50 -11.58
CA THR A 135 17.88 -12.60 -11.72
C THR A 135 18.55 -11.23 -11.86
N THR A 136 17.80 -10.16 -12.16
CA THR A 136 18.33 -8.82 -12.39
C THR A 136 17.55 -7.78 -11.60
N LEU A 137 18.16 -6.64 -11.29
CA LEU A 137 17.50 -5.52 -10.61
C LEU A 137 16.31 -4.99 -11.41
N SER A 138 16.43 -4.93 -12.74
CA SER A 138 15.34 -4.50 -13.63
C SER A 138 14.11 -5.42 -13.50
N ARG A 139 14.32 -6.74 -13.46
CA ARG A 139 13.22 -7.69 -13.20
C ARG A 139 12.64 -7.52 -11.82
N SER A 140 13.43 -7.16 -10.81
CA SER A 140 12.94 -6.88 -9.47
C SER A 140 12.03 -5.65 -9.45
N VAL A 141 12.41 -4.56 -10.17
CA VAL A 141 11.55 -3.37 -10.33
C VAL A 141 10.25 -3.74 -11.05
N LEU A 142 10.33 -4.44 -12.20
CA LEU A 142 9.13 -4.84 -12.95
C LEU A 142 8.22 -5.76 -12.12
N PHE A 143 8.79 -6.68 -11.36
CA PHE A 143 8.05 -7.52 -10.44
C PHE A 143 7.34 -6.67 -9.38
N GLY A 144 8.02 -5.68 -8.80
CA GLY A 144 7.44 -4.72 -7.88
C GLY A 144 6.32 -3.89 -8.51
N MET A 145 6.47 -3.47 -9.77
CA MET A 145 5.42 -2.73 -10.49
C MET A 145 4.14 -3.56 -10.65
N VAL A 146 4.25 -4.84 -10.99
CA VAL A 146 3.09 -5.73 -11.07
C VAL A 146 2.43 -5.90 -9.71
N TRP A 147 3.24 -6.14 -8.67
CA TRP A 147 2.73 -6.36 -7.31
C TRP A 147 2.20 -5.09 -6.64
N GLY A 148 2.56 -3.90 -7.14
CA GLY A 148 1.96 -2.64 -6.72
C GLY A 148 0.46 -2.54 -7.01
N TRP A 149 -0.07 -3.34 -7.94
CA TRP A 149 -1.49 -3.43 -8.26
C TRP A 149 -2.24 -4.49 -7.45
N LEU A 150 -1.58 -5.10 -6.47
CA LEU A 150 -2.25 -6.06 -5.59
C LEU A 150 -3.46 -5.39 -4.93
N PRO A 151 -4.65 -6.04 -4.95
CA PRO A 151 -5.84 -5.50 -4.32
C PRO A 151 -5.69 -5.52 -2.80
N CYS A 152 -5.06 -4.47 -2.28
CA CYS A 152 -4.89 -4.24 -0.86
C CYS A 152 -5.82 -3.09 -0.46
N GLY A 153 -6.70 -3.34 0.50
CA GLY A 153 -7.69 -2.36 0.91
C GLY A 153 -7.08 -1.04 1.38
N LEU A 154 -5.88 -1.08 1.96
CA LEU A 154 -5.18 0.11 2.41
C LEU A 154 -4.69 1.00 1.24
N VAL A 155 -4.20 0.40 0.16
CA VAL A 155 -3.84 1.12 -1.07
C VAL A 155 -5.10 1.73 -1.68
N TYR A 156 -6.20 0.99 -1.71
CA TYR A 156 -7.46 1.53 -2.25
C TYR A 156 -8.03 2.66 -1.41
N SER A 157 -7.95 2.61 -0.07
CA SER A 157 -8.42 3.71 0.78
C SER A 157 -7.60 4.99 0.53
N MET A 158 -6.27 4.86 0.35
CA MET A 158 -5.42 5.98 0.00
C MET A 158 -5.71 6.50 -1.42
N LEU A 159 -5.96 5.61 -2.40
CA LEU A 159 -6.37 5.99 -3.76
C LEU A 159 -7.70 6.72 -3.77
N LEU A 160 -8.69 6.29 -2.99
CA LEU A 160 -9.97 6.99 -2.86
C LEU A 160 -9.82 8.40 -2.28
N SER A 161 -8.81 8.64 -1.45
CA SER A 161 -8.50 9.97 -0.90
C SER A 161 -7.75 10.87 -1.89
N THR A 162 -7.17 10.30 -2.96
CA THR A 162 -6.32 11.01 -3.94
C THR A 162 -7.07 12.06 -4.78
N PRO A 163 -8.34 11.85 -5.23
CA PRO A 163 -9.08 12.87 -5.98
C PRO A 163 -9.18 14.21 -5.27
N ALA A 164 -9.26 14.20 -3.94
CA ALA A 164 -9.30 15.41 -3.12
C ALA A 164 -7.98 16.22 -3.16
N GLN A 165 -6.90 15.66 -3.70
CA GLN A 165 -5.62 16.34 -3.85
C GLN A 165 -5.62 17.33 -5.03
N GLY A 166 -6.56 17.19 -5.98
CA GLY A 166 -6.85 18.18 -7.01
C GLY A 166 -5.83 18.29 -8.14
N GLY A 167 -5.10 17.23 -8.48
CA GLY A 167 -4.18 17.26 -9.62
C GLY A 167 -3.34 16.00 -9.83
N VAL A 168 -2.84 15.85 -11.04
CA VAL A 168 -2.00 14.71 -11.45
C VAL A 168 -0.77 14.57 -10.55
N LEU A 169 0.00 15.65 -10.44
CA LEU A 169 1.25 15.65 -9.68
C LEU A 169 0.98 15.51 -8.18
N ALA A 170 -0.05 16.19 -7.69
CA ALA A 170 -0.44 16.12 -6.28
C ALA A 170 -0.84 14.70 -5.88
N GLY A 171 -1.64 14.03 -6.72
CA GLY A 171 -2.04 12.63 -6.51
C GLY A 171 -0.85 11.66 -6.61
N ALA A 172 0.04 11.86 -7.58
CA ALA A 172 1.25 11.06 -7.73
C ALA A 172 2.16 11.17 -6.49
N LEU A 173 2.42 12.38 -6.02
CA LEU A 173 3.25 12.64 -4.83
C LEU A 173 2.61 12.07 -3.55
N TYR A 174 1.29 12.23 -3.39
CA TYR A 174 0.56 11.69 -2.26
C TYR A 174 0.74 10.18 -2.14
N MET A 175 0.53 9.45 -3.24
CA MET A 175 0.67 8.00 -3.29
C MET A 175 2.13 7.54 -3.23
N ALA A 176 3.07 8.32 -3.81
CA ALA A 176 4.50 8.03 -3.70
C ALA A 176 5.01 8.15 -2.26
N LEU A 177 4.57 9.18 -1.53
CA LEU A 177 4.93 9.38 -0.12
C LEU A 177 4.32 8.30 0.79
N PHE A 178 3.09 7.89 0.53
CA PHE A 178 2.49 6.72 1.18
C PHE A 178 3.36 5.47 0.96
N GLY A 179 3.74 5.20 -0.29
CA GLY A 179 4.64 4.09 -0.64
C GLY A 179 6.01 4.20 0.01
N ALA A 180 6.60 5.40 0.06
CA ALA A 180 7.87 5.67 0.72
C ALA A 180 7.79 5.41 2.23
N GLY A 181 6.66 5.72 2.87
CA GLY A 181 6.42 5.40 4.28
C GLY A 181 6.48 3.89 4.57
N THR A 182 6.09 3.05 3.63
CA THR A 182 6.15 1.58 3.79
C THR A 182 7.57 1.02 3.61
N LEU A 183 8.52 1.76 3.00
CA LEU A 183 9.85 1.30 2.64
C LEU A 183 10.67 0.75 3.82
N PRO A 184 10.84 1.49 4.94
CA PRO A 184 11.75 1.06 6.00
C PRO A 184 11.41 -0.34 6.51
N VAL A 185 10.14 -0.59 6.71
CA VAL A 185 9.66 -1.86 7.28
C VAL A 185 9.70 -2.99 6.26
N LEU A 186 9.39 -2.73 5.00
CA LEU A 186 9.45 -3.76 3.95
C LEU A 186 10.89 -4.12 3.57
N VAL A 187 11.81 -3.17 3.59
CA VAL A 187 13.24 -3.45 3.36
C VAL A 187 13.80 -4.26 4.52
N LEU A 188 13.54 -3.83 5.76
CA LEU A 188 13.93 -4.60 6.94
C LEU A 188 13.27 -5.98 6.95
N GLY A 189 11.97 -6.03 6.62
CA GLY A 189 11.22 -7.29 6.50
C GLY A 189 11.77 -8.23 5.45
N GLY A 190 12.21 -7.71 4.31
CA GLY A 190 12.81 -8.51 3.23
C GLY A 190 14.19 -9.07 3.59
N VAL A 191 15.01 -8.29 4.31
CA VAL A 191 16.35 -8.71 4.75
C VAL A 191 16.27 -9.66 5.95
N PHE A 192 15.31 -9.48 6.84
CA PHE A 192 15.10 -10.28 8.05
C PHE A 192 13.85 -11.16 7.99
N ALA A 193 13.44 -11.59 6.79
CA ALA A 193 12.18 -12.28 6.53
C ALA A 193 11.89 -13.46 7.48
N GLY A 194 12.92 -14.25 7.82
CA GLY A 194 12.75 -15.41 8.70
C GLY A 194 12.35 -15.07 10.14
N GLN A 195 12.78 -13.92 10.65
CA GLN A 195 12.47 -13.48 12.02
C GLN A 195 11.14 -12.72 12.09
N LEU A 196 10.90 -11.83 11.11
CA LEU A 196 9.68 -11.03 11.04
C LEU A 196 8.43 -11.86 10.69
N PHE A 197 8.58 -12.93 9.91
CA PHE A 197 7.48 -13.82 9.58
C PHE A 197 6.87 -14.47 10.85
N ARG A 198 7.71 -14.85 11.82
CA ARG A 198 7.26 -15.38 13.12
C ARG A 198 6.52 -14.33 13.94
N LEU A 199 6.99 -13.09 13.95
CA LEU A 199 6.33 -11.96 14.64
C LEU A 199 4.96 -11.65 14.02
N GLY A 200 4.84 -11.69 12.69
CA GLY A 200 3.59 -11.43 11.98
C GLY A 200 2.49 -12.48 12.24
N GLN A 201 2.84 -13.67 12.74
CA GLN A 201 1.89 -14.70 13.13
C GLN A 201 1.39 -14.58 14.58
N ASP A 202 2.01 -13.72 15.40
CA ASP A 202 1.58 -13.51 16.79
C ASP A 202 0.25 -12.74 16.81
N ARG A 203 -0.75 -13.33 17.49
CA ARG A 203 -2.08 -12.70 17.66
C ARG A 203 -2.02 -11.33 18.32
N ARG A 204 -1.09 -11.12 19.26
CA ARG A 204 -0.90 -9.82 19.92
C ARG A 204 -0.40 -8.77 18.92
N PHE A 205 0.52 -9.15 18.08
CA PHE A 205 1.07 -8.31 17.04
C PHE A 205 0.01 -7.93 16.00
N GLN A 206 -0.81 -8.89 15.57
CA GLN A 206 -1.93 -8.64 14.66
C GLN A 206 -2.97 -7.70 15.27
N ALA A 207 -3.31 -7.88 16.55
CA ALA A 207 -4.26 -7.02 17.25
C ALA A 207 -3.75 -5.56 17.35
N ILE A 208 -2.46 -5.36 17.70
CA ILE A 208 -1.84 -4.04 17.76
C ILE A 208 -1.84 -3.39 16.36
N ALA A 209 -1.47 -4.14 15.32
CA ALA A 209 -1.49 -3.66 13.95
C ALA A 209 -2.90 -3.26 13.49
N GLY A 210 -3.90 -4.10 13.77
CA GLY A 210 -5.30 -3.82 13.47
C GLY A 210 -5.82 -2.57 14.19
N LEU A 211 -5.48 -2.42 15.48
CA LEU A 211 -5.84 -1.23 16.26
C LEU A 211 -5.19 0.04 15.68
N GLY A 212 -3.93 -0.03 15.28
CA GLY A 212 -3.23 1.07 14.63
C GLY A 212 -3.92 1.53 13.34
N VAL A 213 -4.36 0.60 12.50
CA VAL A 213 -5.09 0.92 11.26
C VAL A 213 -6.47 1.51 11.56
N ILE A 214 -7.17 1.02 12.59
CA ILE A 214 -8.45 1.58 13.04
C ILE A 214 -8.27 3.03 13.51
N LEU A 215 -7.26 3.27 14.35
CA LEU A 215 -6.96 4.62 14.84
C LEU A 215 -6.64 5.58 13.68
N LEU A 216 -5.90 5.13 12.67
CA LEU A 216 -5.65 5.93 11.46
C LEU A 216 -6.94 6.22 10.69
N GLY A 217 -7.83 5.24 10.55
CA GLY A 217 -9.15 5.43 9.94
C GLY A 217 -9.99 6.47 10.70
N LEU A 218 -9.98 6.41 12.03
CA LEU A 218 -10.67 7.39 12.88
C LEU A 218 -10.04 8.79 12.79
N LEU A 219 -8.72 8.88 12.75
CA LEU A 219 -8.01 10.17 12.58
C LEU A 219 -8.33 10.81 11.23
N THR A 220 -8.41 10.03 10.15
CA THR A 220 -8.82 10.56 8.84
C THR A 220 -10.27 11.04 8.87
N LEU A 221 -11.14 10.37 9.62
CA LEU A 221 -12.53 10.77 9.82
C LEU A 221 -12.62 12.10 10.57
N ILE A 222 -11.93 12.22 11.71
CA ILE A 222 -11.89 13.44 12.53
C ILE A 222 -11.30 14.62 11.74
N ALA A 223 -10.22 14.36 10.98
CA ALA A 223 -9.63 15.39 10.11
C ALA A 223 -10.59 15.88 9.02
N THR A 224 -11.50 15.02 8.57
CA THR A 224 -12.54 15.40 7.60
C THR A 224 -13.61 16.29 8.25
N LEU A 225 -14.01 15.97 9.48
CA LEU A 225 -14.99 16.75 10.24
C LEU A 225 -14.50 18.15 10.64
N ASN A 226 -13.18 18.32 10.84
CA ASN A 226 -12.59 19.61 11.22
C ASN A 226 -12.30 20.54 10.02
N VAL A 227 -12.52 20.10 8.78
CA VAL A 227 -12.31 20.89 7.55
C VAL A 227 -13.65 21.41 6.98
N THR A 228 -14.79 20.93 7.50
CA THR A 228 -16.14 21.46 7.23
C THR A 228 -16.49 22.52 8.23
#